data_1d48af8845e6df55a0774cd760b9f008
#
_entry.id   1d48af8845e6df55a0774cd760b9f008
#
_cell.length_a   1.000
_cell.length_b   1.000
_cell.length_c   1.000
_cell.angle_alpha   90.00
_cell.angle_beta   90.00
_cell.angle_gamma   90.00
#
_symmetry.space_group_name_H-M   'P 1'
#
loop_
_entity.id
_entity.type
_entity.pdbx_description
1 polymer ?
#
loop_
_entity_poly.entity_id
_entity_poly.type
_entity_poly.pdbx_seq_one_letter_code
_entity_poly.pdbx_strand_id
1 'polypeptide(L)'
;MRLRDLEIFHAVLQAGSVTGAARLLHISQPAASKALQQVERQWGITLFTRSAGQLHPTEEARKLEAASQGMLGQLDDVRRLVDGLREGEARTLKVVATPAIAQQLLPQALGQWRRRQPRVSCELATQHTREIVDALLLHEVDIAFTLSAPTHPALMTRPLVRMPLLVLAPAGYWAQDCQQAPMTVAELAGQRLIALGAHDPLARRLDGLLASVAQEASSTLPSSPRIVTRVQTYPLAAALVQAG
;
A
#
# COMPACT_ATOMS: atom_id res chain seq x y z
N MET A 1 31.03 -7.33 -7.18
CA MET A 1 29.60 -7.04 -7.40
C MET A 1 29.48 -5.69 -8.10
N ARG A 2 28.82 -5.63 -9.23
CA ARG A 2 28.58 -4.39 -10.00
C ARG A 2 27.09 -4.07 -9.93
N LEU A 3 26.74 -2.81 -10.11
CA LEU A 3 25.34 -2.39 -10.14
C LEU A 3 24.54 -3.15 -11.22
N ARG A 4 25.12 -3.33 -12.39
CA ARG A 4 24.51 -4.10 -13.50
C ARG A 4 24.14 -5.54 -13.11
N ASP A 5 24.92 -6.15 -12.23
CA ASP A 5 24.64 -7.50 -11.74
C ASP A 5 23.35 -7.52 -10.88
N LEU A 6 23.16 -6.49 -10.06
CA LEU A 6 21.93 -6.30 -9.28
C LEU A 6 20.71 -5.98 -10.17
N GLU A 7 20.88 -5.14 -11.18
CA GLU A 7 19.81 -4.83 -12.14
C GLU A 7 19.32 -6.09 -12.85
N ILE A 8 20.24 -6.96 -13.29
CA ILE A 8 19.88 -8.25 -13.92
C ILE A 8 19.15 -9.17 -12.95
N PHE A 9 19.65 -9.30 -11.73
CA PHE A 9 19.06 -10.12 -10.69
C PHE A 9 17.61 -9.66 -10.39
N HIS A 10 17.41 -8.36 -10.13
CA HIS A 10 16.09 -7.82 -9.84
C HIS A 10 15.12 -7.90 -11.03
N ALA A 11 15.59 -7.69 -12.26
CA ALA A 11 14.77 -7.84 -13.45
C ALA A 11 14.25 -9.27 -13.61
N VAL A 12 15.07 -10.28 -13.26
CA VAL A 12 14.65 -11.70 -13.32
C VAL A 12 13.66 -12.01 -12.19
N LEU A 13 13.86 -11.49 -10.99
CA LEU A 13 12.92 -11.62 -9.88
C LEU A 13 11.56 -11.03 -10.23
N GLN A 14 11.54 -9.80 -10.70
CA GLN A 14 10.32 -9.06 -11.04
C GLN A 14 9.54 -9.73 -12.18
N ALA A 15 10.25 -10.17 -13.21
CA ALA A 15 9.63 -10.78 -14.39
C ALA A 15 9.25 -12.26 -14.20
N GLY A 16 9.77 -12.95 -13.17
CA GLY A 16 9.58 -14.38 -12.96
C GLY A 16 10.15 -15.26 -14.08
N SER A 17 10.84 -14.67 -15.07
CA SER A 17 11.41 -15.38 -16.22
C SER A 17 12.57 -14.60 -16.85
N VAL A 18 13.54 -15.34 -17.43
CA VAL A 18 14.66 -14.72 -18.18
C VAL A 18 14.17 -13.95 -19.40
N THR A 19 13.12 -14.44 -20.07
CA THR A 19 12.55 -13.75 -21.24
C THR A 19 11.87 -12.44 -20.84
N GLY A 20 11.13 -12.42 -19.74
CA GLY A 20 10.55 -11.21 -19.18
C GLY A 20 11.62 -10.19 -18.77
N ALA A 21 12.66 -10.66 -18.07
CA ALA A 21 13.80 -9.82 -17.69
C ALA A 21 14.53 -9.20 -18.90
N ALA A 22 14.69 -9.97 -19.97
CA ALA A 22 15.30 -9.47 -21.21
C ALA A 22 14.52 -8.28 -21.80
N ARG A 23 13.18 -8.36 -21.76
CA ARG A 23 12.31 -7.25 -22.19
C ARG A 23 12.46 -6.02 -21.29
N LEU A 24 12.44 -6.21 -19.96
CA LEU A 24 12.61 -5.13 -18.98
C LEU A 24 13.97 -4.42 -19.15
N LEU A 25 15.02 -5.19 -19.46
CA LEU A 25 16.37 -4.66 -19.62
C LEU A 25 16.69 -4.19 -21.04
N HIS A 26 15.76 -4.30 -21.99
CA HIS A 26 15.92 -3.99 -23.41
C HIS A 26 17.13 -4.70 -24.06
N ILE A 27 17.32 -6.00 -23.71
CA ILE A 27 18.39 -6.84 -24.28
C ILE A 27 17.80 -8.14 -24.85
N SER A 28 18.60 -8.90 -25.60
CA SER A 28 18.17 -10.19 -26.10
C SER A 28 18.10 -11.25 -24.96
N GLN A 29 17.18 -12.23 -25.10
CA GLN A 29 17.05 -13.32 -24.13
C GLN A 29 18.37 -14.11 -23.92
N PRO A 30 19.16 -14.45 -24.97
CA PRO A 30 20.45 -15.09 -24.78
C PRO A 30 21.43 -14.21 -23.96
N ALA A 31 21.41 -12.88 -24.15
CA ALA A 31 22.24 -11.96 -23.38
C ALA A 31 21.82 -11.93 -21.91
N ALA A 32 20.51 -11.88 -21.62
CA ALA A 32 19.99 -11.93 -20.25
C ALA A 32 20.33 -13.24 -19.56
N SER A 33 20.20 -14.38 -20.26
CA SER A 33 20.56 -15.71 -19.71
C SER A 33 22.05 -15.80 -19.39
N LYS A 34 22.92 -15.34 -20.32
CA LYS A 34 24.37 -15.33 -20.11
C LYS A 34 24.76 -14.40 -18.94
N ALA A 35 24.12 -13.24 -18.86
CA ALA A 35 24.36 -12.27 -17.81
C ALA A 35 23.96 -12.84 -16.43
N LEU A 36 22.79 -13.46 -16.30
CA LEU A 36 22.38 -14.13 -15.05
C LEU A 36 23.37 -15.21 -14.63
N GLN A 37 23.76 -16.09 -15.54
CA GLN A 37 24.75 -17.12 -15.26
C GLN A 37 26.12 -16.56 -14.84
N GLN A 38 26.50 -15.41 -15.40
CA GLN A 38 27.73 -14.72 -15.01
C GLN A 38 27.60 -14.15 -13.59
N VAL A 39 26.47 -13.59 -13.22
CA VAL A 39 26.19 -13.09 -11.87
C VAL A 39 26.27 -14.22 -10.86
N GLU A 40 25.61 -15.36 -11.08
CA GLU A 40 25.64 -16.53 -10.20
C GLU A 40 27.07 -17.08 -10.04
N ARG A 41 27.81 -17.16 -11.13
CA ARG A 41 29.24 -17.62 -11.08
C ARG A 41 30.13 -16.63 -10.33
N GLN A 42 29.94 -15.33 -10.54
CA GLN A 42 30.76 -14.29 -9.90
C GLN A 42 30.49 -14.22 -8.39
N TRP A 43 29.24 -14.44 -7.98
CA TRP A 43 28.88 -14.39 -6.57
C TRP A 43 29.04 -15.76 -5.88
N GLY A 44 29.21 -16.83 -6.64
CA GLY A 44 29.39 -18.19 -6.12
C GLY A 44 28.13 -18.79 -5.51
N ILE A 45 26.96 -18.25 -5.87
CA ILE A 45 25.65 -18.68 -5.36
C ILE A 45 24.66 -18.91 -6.49
N THR A 46 23.79 -19.88 -6.34
CA THR A 46 22.66 -20.11 -7.25
C THR A 46 21.50 -19.23 -6.79
N LEU A 47 21.05 -18.34 -7.66
CA LEU A 47 19.96 -17.42 -7.35
C LEU A 47 18.59 -17.97 -7.76
N PHE A 48 18.55 -18.77 -8.82
CA PHE A 48 17.30 -19.30 -9.34
C PHE A 48 17.40 -20.79 -9.65
N THR A 49 16.34 -21.52 -9.32
CA THR A 49 16.15 -22.93 -9.69
C THR A 49 15.01 -23.06 -10.69
N ARG A 50 15.06 -24.08 -11.53
CA ARG A 50 13.96 -24.42 -12.45
C ARG A 50 13.18 -25.60 -11.91
N SER A 51 11.88 -25.42 -11.74
CA SER A 51 10.97 -26.50 -11.36
C SER A 51 9.70 -26.39 -12.22
N ALA A 52 9.26 -27.49 -12.80
CA ALA A 52 8.09 -27.55 -13.69
C ALA A 52 8.10 -26.49 -14.82
N GLY A 53 9.26 -26.18 -15.38
CA GLY A 53 9.44 -25.18 -16.44
C GLY A 53 9.41 -23.71 -15.97
N GLN A 54 9.18 -23.46 -14.69
CA GLN A 54 9.18 -22.14 -14.09
C GLN A 54 10.49 -21.84 -13.35
N LEU A 55 10.83 -20.56 -13.28
CA LEU A 55 11.99 -20.06 -12.58
C LEU A 55 11.58 -19.64 -11.16
N HIS A 56 12.22 -20.22 -10.15
CA HIS A 56 11.93 -19.93 -8.75
C HIS A 56 13.17 -19.35 -8.05
N PRO A 57 13.04 -18.27 -7.29
CA PRO A 57 14.15 -17.73 -6.51
C PRO A 57 14.52 -18.67 -5.37
N THR A 58 15.81 -18.84 -5.11
CA THR A 58 16.37 -19.58 -3.97
C THR A 58 16.19 -18.79 -2.68
N GLU A 59 16.54 -19.40 -1.54
CA GLU A 59 16.54 -18.69 -0.25
C GLU A 59 17.60 -17.60 -0.21
N GLU A 60 18.77 -17.84 -0.81
CA GLU A 60 19.83 -16.85 -0.99
C GLU A 60 19.37 -15.67 -1.82
N ALA A 61 18.63 -15.90 -2.91
CA ALA A 61 18.05 -14.86 -3.73
C ALA A 61 17.08 -13.99 -2.92
N ARG A 62 16.22 -14.58 -2.10
CA ARG A 62 15.27 -13.82 -1.25
C ARG A 62 15.98 -12.97 -0.20
N LYS A 63 17.04 -13.49 0.41
CA LYS A 63 17.88 -12.72 1.36
C LYS A 63 18.55 -11.53 0.66
N LEU A 64 19.08 -11.77 -0.54
CA LEU A 64 19.72 -10.74 -1.35
C LEU A 64 18.72 -9.67 -1.83
N GLU A 65 17.52 -10.08 -2.23
CA GLU A 65 16.42 -9.19 -2.59
C GLU A 65 16.12 -8.24 -1.43
N ALA A 66 15.85 -8.76 -0.23
CA ALA A 66 15.57 -7.95 0.94
C ALA A 66 16.70 -6.96 1.28
N ALA A 67 17.97 -7.37 1.10
CA ALA A 67 19.12 -6.53 1.39
C ALA A 67 19.39 -5.45 0.32
N SER A 68 18.99 -5.68 -0.93
CA SER A 68 19.31 -4.80 -2.07
C SER A 68 18.14 -3.95 -2.57
N GLN A 69 16.93 -4.18 -2.06
CA GLN A 69 15.71 -3.47 -2.48
C GLN A 69 15.85 -1.94 -2.41
N GLY A 70 16.42 -1.40 -1.30
CA GLY A 70 16.60 0.04 -1.13
C GLY A 70 17.66 0.67 -2.05
N MET A 71 18.66 -0.10 -2.51
CA MET A 71 19.77 0.45 -3.33
C MET A 71 19.34 0.87 -4.73
N LEU A 72 18.48 0.10 -5.39
CA LEU A 72 18.00 0.43 -6.74
C LEU A 72 17.09 1.66 -6.71
N GLY A 73 16.25 1.78 -5.70
CA GLY A 73 15.43 2.98 -5.49
C GLY A 73 16.27 4.23 -5.29
N GLN A 74 17.31 4.17 -4.44
CA GLN A 74 18.25 5.29 -4.24
C GLN A 74 18.99 5.67 -5.53
N LEU A 75 19.35 4.69 -6.36
CA LEU A 75 19.97 4.96 -7.65
C LEU A 75 19.04 5.69 -8.61
N ASP A 76 17.78 5.29 -8.66
CA ASP A 76 16.78 5.96 -9.49
C ASP A 76 16.49 7.38 -8.97
N ASP A 77 16.59 7.62 -7.66
CA ASP A 77 16.54 8.97 -7.08
C ASP A 77 17.71 9.82 -7.59
N VAL A 78 18.92 9.27 -7.61
CA VAL A 78 20.09 9.97 -8.14
C VAL A 78 19.94 10.23 -9.64
N ARG A 79 19.46 9.27 -10.42
CA ARG A 79 19.19 9.46 -11.86
C ARG A 79 18.16 10.58 -12.08
N ARG A 80 17.05 10.55 -11.36
CA ARG A 80 16.01 11.61 -11.40
C ARG A 80 16.57 12.97 -11.02
N LEU A 81 17.45 13.03 -10.00
CA LEU A 81 18.11 14.28 -9.61
C LEU A 81 18.99 14.83 -10.74
N VAL A 82 19.78 13.96 -11.38
CA VAL A 82 20.64 14.35 -12.50
C VAL A 82 19.82 14.86 -13.68
N ASP A 83 18.72 14.18 -14.01
CA ASP A 83 17.83 14.59 -15.10
C ASP A 83 17.15 15.93 -14.77
N GLY A 84 16.66 16.12 -13.56
CA GLY A 84 16.11 17.40 -13.09
C GLY A 84 17.13 18.56 -13.12
N LEU A 85 18.41 18.28 -12.80
CA LEU A 85 19.49 19.27 -12.89
C LEU A 85 19.83 19.64 -14.34
N ARG A 86 19.72 18.69 -15.28
CA ARG A 86 19.99 18.92 -16.70
C ARG A 86 18.88 19.71 -17.40
N GLU A 87 17.64 19.47 -17.01
CA GLU A 87 16.46 20.05 -17.68
C GLU A 87 15.98 21.35 -17.00
N GLY A 88 16.54 21.72 -15.85
CA GLY A 88 16.10 22.90 -15.08
C GLY A 88 14.65 22.74 -14.57
N GLU A 89 14.09 21.54 -14.64
CA GLU A 89 12.73 21.24 -14.24
C GLU A 89 12.63 20.92 -12.75
N ALA A 90 11.53 21.37 -12.17
CA ALA A 90 11.22 21.10 -10.78
C ALA A 90 10.97 19.60 -10.58
N ARG A 91 11.58 19.06 -9.55
CA ARG A 91 11.43 17.66 -9.10
C ARG A 91 9.94 17.27 -9.05
N THR A 92 9.58 16.17 -9.67
CA THR A 92 8.24 15.60 -9.55
C THR A 92 8.09 14.94 -8.19
N LEU A 93 7.16 15.45 -7.39
CA LEU A 93 6.79 14.86 -6.10
C LEU A 93 5.82 13.71 -6.33
N LYS A 94 6.23 12.50 -5.98
CA LYS A 94 5.40 11.29 -6.06
C LYS A 94 4.67 11.05 -4.74
N VAL A 95 3.36 11.14 -4.78
CA VAL A 95 2.49 11.02 -3.62
C VAL A 95 1.54 9.85 -3.79
N VAL A 96 1.41 9.03 -2.76
CA VAL A 96 0.42 7.97 -2.73
C VAL A 96 -0.50 8.15 -1.52
N ALA A 97 -1.75 7.75 -1.64
CA ALA A 97 -2.67 7.77 -0.52
C ALA A 97 -3.64 6.59 -0.55
N THR A 98 -4.15 6.22 0.62
CA THR A 98 -5.27 5.30 0.69
C THR A 98 -6.52 5.90 0.03
N PRO A 99 -7.42 5.09 -0.56
CA PRO A 99 -8.58 5.59 -1.33
C PRO A 99 -9.41 6.65 -0.62
N ALA A 100 -9.64 6.50 0.67
CA ALA A 100 -10.43 7.44 1.44
C ALA A 100 -9.81 8.85 1.51
N ILE A 101 -8.48 8.94 1.62
CA ILE A 101 -7.75 10.21 1.67
C ILE A 101 -7.59 10.79 0.26
N ALA A 102 -7.32 9.92 -0.71
CA ALA A 102 -7.05 10.31 -2.09
C ALA A 102 -8.24 10.97 -2.78
N GLN A 103 -9.47 10.63 -2.39
CA GLN A 103 -10.67 11.12 -3.09
C GLN A 103 -11.11 12.53 -2.72
N GLN A 104 -10.89 12.96 -1.48
CA GLN A 104 -11.37 14.27 -1.02
C GLN A 104 -10.28 15.14 -0.40
N LEU A 105 -9.59 14.63 0.62
CA LEU A 105 -8.62 15.43 1.38
C LEU A 105 -7.39 15.80 0.55
N LEU A 106 -6.81 14.81 -0.13
CA LEU A 106 -5.58 15.03 -0.87
C LEU A 106 -5.72 15.99 -2.05
N PRO A 107 -6.76 15.93 -2.90
CA PRO A 107 -6.95 16.89 -3.98
C PRO A 107 -7.10 18.34 -3.48
N GLN A 108 -7.83 18.56 -2.39
CA GLN A 108 -7.99 19.88 -1.78
C GLN A 108 -6.67 20.41 -1.23
N ALA A 109 -5.93 19.58 -0.48
CA ALA A 109 -4.63 19.96 0.07
C ALA A 109 -3.61 20.29 -1.04
N LEU A 110 -3.57 19.45 -2.09
CA LEU A 110 -2.69 19.67 -3.25
C LEU A 110 -3.08 20.88 -4.07
N GLY A 111 -4.36 21.16 -4.23
CA GLY A 111 -4.83 22.39 -4.89
C GLY A 111 -4.31 23.64 -4.18
N GLN A 112 -4.30 23.63 -2.84
CA GLN A 112 -3.72 24.74 -2.06
C GLN A 112 -2.20 24.76 -2.12
N TRP A 113 -1.55 23.61 -2.05
CA TRP A 113 -0.09 23.48 -2.08
C TRP A 113 0.47 23.91 -3.44
N ARG A 114 -0.14 23.52 -4.57
CA ARG A 114 0.28 23.90 -5.93
C ARG A 114 0.26 25.42 -6.16
N ARG A 115 -0.63 26.16 -5.50
CA ARG A 115 -0.63 27.63 -5.54
C ARG A 115 0.63 28.22 -4.93
N ARG A 116 1.23 27.54 -3.94
CA ARG A 116 2.46 27.98 -3.26
C ARG A 116 3.73 27.45 -3.96
N GLN A 117 3.59 26.35 -4.68
CA GLN A 117 4.71 25.65 -5.35
C GLN A 117 4.35 25.35 -6.83
N PRO A 118 4.18 26.40 -7.66
CA PRO A 118 3.68 26.24 -9.04
C PRO A 118 4.66 25.51 -9.98
N ARG A 119 5.96 25.47 -9.62
CA ARG A 119 7.02 24.82 -10.41
C ARG A 119 7.22 23.35 -10.09
N VAL A 120 6.60 22.82 -9.04
CA VAL A 120 6.77 21.42 -8.66
C VAL A 120 5.68 20.58 -9.33
N SER A 121 6.10 19.61 -10.13
CA SER A 121 5.20 18.59 -10.67
C SER A 121 4.81 17.60 -9.56
N CYS A 122 3.61 17.05 -9.62
CA CYS A 122 3.13 16.09 -8.64
C CYS A 122 2.43 14.93 -9.34
N GLU A 123 2.85 13.72 -9.03
CA GLU A 123 2.24 12.48 -9.46
C GLU A 123 1.49 11.86 -8.28
N LEU A 124 0.23 11.51 -8.50
CA LEU A 124 -0.65 10.98 -7.46
C LEU A 124 -1.10 9.57 -7.80
N ALA A 125 -0.94 8.67 -6.85
CA ALA A 125 -1.44 7.32 -6.95
C ALA A 125 -2.32 6.96 -5.75
N THR A 126 -3.16 5.95 -5.93
CA THR A 126 -4.00 5.38 -4.88
C THR A 126 -3.63 3.92 -4.68
N GLN A 127 -3.30 3.55 -3.45
CA GLN A 127 -2.91 2.18 -3.09
C GLN A 127 -3.44 1.84 -1.69
N HIS A 128 -3.49 0.55 -1.37
CA HIS A 128 -3.78 0.09 -0.01
C HIS A 128 -2.52 0.13 0.87
N THR A 129 -2.71 0.18 2.19
CA THR A 129 -1.62 0.42 3.17
C THR A 129 -0.42 -0.52 2.99
N ARG A 130 -0.62 -1.78 2.61
CA ARG A 130 0.46 -2.73 2.40
C ARG A 130 1.31 -2.37 1.19
N GLU A 131 0.67 -2.09 0.06
CA GLU A 131 1.31 -1.66 -1.19
C GLU A 131 2.06 -0.34 -1.01
N ILE A 132 1.50 0.57 -0.21
CA ILE A 132 2.12 1.85 0.15
C ILE A 132 3.44 1.63 0.91
N VAL A 133 3.48 0.67 1.84
CA VAL A 133 4.71 0.35 2.57
C VAL A 133 5.78 -0.15 1.60
N ASP A 134 5.42 -1.06 0.71
CA ASP A 134 6.34 -1.60 -0.29
C ASP A 134 6.85 -0.50 -1.23
N ALA A 135 5.97 0.36 -1.75
CA ALA A 135 6.32 1.47 -2.62
C ALA A 135 7.25 2.51 -1.94
N LEU A 136 7.05 2.78 -0.64
CA LEU A 136 7.96 3.66 0.12
C LEU A 136 9.33 3.02 0.34
N LEU A 137 9.38 1.73 0.66
CA LEU A 137 10.64 1.00 0.86
C LEU A 137 11.44 0.85 -0.43
N LEU A 138 10.74 0.74 -1.57
CA LEU A 138 11.34 0.70 -2.90
C LEU A 138 11.69 2.09 -3.44
N HIS A 139 11.39 3.16 -2.69
CA HIS A 139 11.54 4.55 -3.16
C HIS A 139 10.76 4.87 -4.46
N GLU A 140 9.69 4.13 -4.73
CA GLU A 140 8.81 4.40 -5.86
C GLU A 140 7.95 5.65 -5.64
N VAL A 141 7.74 6.00 -4.36
CA VAL A 141 7.00 7.20 -3.92
C VAL A 141 7.77 7.95 -2.83
N ASP A 142 7.60 9.27 -2.79
CA ASP A 142 8.28 10.14 -1.83
C ASP A 142 7.50 10.30 -0.52
N ILE A 143 6.16 10.38 -0.63
CA ILE A 143 5.27 10.64 0.51
C ILE A 143 4.01 9.78 0.38
N ALA A 144 3.56 9.27 1.52
CA ALA A 144 2.31 8.54 1.61
C ALA A 144 1.36 9.10 2.67
N PHE A 145 0.07 9.07 2.39
CA PHE A 145 -0.99 9.40 3.34
C PHE A 145 -1.86 8.18 3.62
N THR A 146 -1.92 7.77 4.89
CA THR A 146 -2.64 6.57 5.33
C THR A 146 -3.56 6.88 6.51
N LEU A 147 -4.62 6.10 6.68
CA LEU A 147 -5.51 6.21 7.84
C LEU A 147 -4.95 5.57 9.10
N SER A 148 -3.98 4.68 8.96
CA SER A 148 -3.29 4.03 10.07
C SER A 148 -1.79 4.10 9.85
N ALA A 149 -1.03 4.32 10.93
CA ALA A 149 0.42 4.34 10.86
C ALA A 149 0.93 2.93 10.49
N PRO A 150 1.65 2.76 9.37
CA PRO A 150 2.35 1.53 9.11
C PRO A 150 3.50 1.38 10.09
N THR A 151 3.67 0.18 10.65
CA THR A 151 4.76 -0.12 11.58
C THR A 151 5.92 -0.75 10.80
N HIS A 152 6.88 0.07 10.39
CA HIS A 152 8.11 -0.40 9.76
C HIS A 152 9.30 0.44 10.23
N PRO A 153 10.43 -0.18 10.68
CA PRO A 153 11.55 0.56 11.28
C PRO A 153 12.26 1.52 10.31
N ALA A 154 12.19 1.27 9.01
CA ALA A 154 12.79 2.14 7.99
C ALA A 154 11.88 3.30 7.54
N LEU A 155 10.64 3.39 8.05
CA LEU A 155 9.70 4.43 7.68
C LEU A 155 9.51 5.44 8.81
N MET A 156 9.66 6.72 8.48
CA MET A 156 9.30 7.81 9.39
C MET A 156 7.81 8.12 9.25
N THR A 157 7.07 7.95 10.34
CA THR A 157 5.62 8.20 10.36
C THR A 157 5.31 9.40 11.26
N ARG A 158 4.49 10.33 10.75
CA ARG A 158 4.02 11.48 11.50
C ARG A 158 2.50 11.50 11.55
N PRO A 159 1.87 11.43 12.74
CA PRO A 159 0.43 11.62 12.85
C PRO A 159 0.06 13.07 12.51
N LEU A 160 -0.90 13.28 11.61
CA LEU A 160 -1.39 14.59 11.22
C LEU A 160 -2.61 14.98 12.03
N VAL A 161 -3.55 14.05 12.21
CA VAL A 161 -4.82 14.27 12.90
C VAL A 161 -5.32 12.96 13.50
N ARG A 162 -6.05 13.04 14.58
CA ARG A 162 -6.85 11.94 15.13
C ARG A 162 -8.31 12.21 14.83
N MET A 163 -8.99 11.26 14.21
CA MET A 163 -10.40 11.35 13.89
C MET A 163 -11.17 10.22 14.56
N PRO A 164 -12.38 10.46 15.05
CA PRO A 164 -13.24 9.40 15.55
C PRO A 164 -13.64 8.46 14.40
N LEU A 165 -13.85 7.19 14.71
CA LEU A 165 -14.53 6.27 13.82
C LEU A 165 -16.04 6.56 13.91
N LEU A 166 -16.66 6.83 12.77
CA LEU A 166 -18.08 7.12 12.70
C LEU A 166 -18.85 5.91 12.18
N VAL A 167 -20.04 5.73 12.68
CA VAL A 167 -21.04 4.79 12.13
C VAL A 167 -21.96 5.60 11.23
N LEU A 168 -22.12 5.15 9.99
CA LEU A 168 -23.05 5.75 9.02
C LEU A 168 -24.33 4.91 8.97
N ALA A 169 -25.48 5.55 8.95
CA ALA A 169 -26.77 4.91 8.76
C ALA A 169 -27.62 5.70 7.76
N PRO A 170 -28.65 5.08 7.17
CA PRO A 170 -29.64 5.80 6.37
C PRO A 170 -30.31 6.92 7.15
N ALA A 171 -30.75 7.96 6.45
CA ALA A 171 -31.44 9.08 7.08
C ALA A 171 -32.70 8.59 7.83
N GLY A 172 -32.83 9.02 9.09
CA GLY A 172 -33.98 8.64 9.93
C GLY A 172 -33.85 7.26 10.61
N TYR A 173 -32.72 6.57 10.43
CA TYR A 173 -32.49 5.26 11.09
C TYR A 173 -32.40 5.38 12.63
N TRP A 174 -31.74 6.43 13.13
CA TRP A 174 -31.70 6.79 14.53
C TRP A 174 -32.41 8.12 14.79
N ALA A 175 -32.95 8.30 16.02
CA ALA A 175 -33.46 9.59 16.45
C ALA A 175 -32.39 10.68 16.37
N GLN A 176 -32.79 11.92 16.09
CA GLN A 176 -31.85 13.05 15.87
C GLN A 176 -30.87 13.26 17.04
N ASP A 177 -31.31 13.00 18.27
CA ASP A 177 -30.48 13.16 19.48
C ASP A 177 -29.31 12.16 19.57
N CYS A 178 -29.38 11.03 18.86
CA CYS A 178 -28.33 10.03 18.83
C CYS A 178 -27.22 10.32 17.80
N GLN A 179 -27.40 11.31 16.90
CA GLN A 179 -26.51 11.52 15.74
C GLN A 179 -25.14 12.07 16.10
N GLN A 180 -24.94 12.58 17.32
CA GLN A 180 -23.68 13.18 17.77
C GLN A 180 -23.11 12.55 19.04
N ALA A 181 -23.81 11.59 19.64
CA ALA A 181 -23.32 10.92 20.84
C ALA A 181 -22.29 9.82 20.52
N PRO A 182 -21.27 9.62 21.37
CA PRO A 182 -20.42 8.46 21.25
C PRO A 182 -21.26 7.19 21.40
N MET A 183 -21.12 6.26 20.45
CA MET A 183 -21.84 4.99 20.45
C MET A 183 -20.92 3.87 20.93
N THR A 184 -21.40 3.02 21.80
CA THR A 184 -20.72 1.80 22.22
C THR A 184 -20.95 0.68 21.20
N VAL A 185 -20.04 -0.30 21.15
CA VAL A 185 -20.20 -1.46 20.25
C VAL A 185 -21.44 -2.29 20.65
N ALA A 186 -21.80 -2.28 21.94
CA ALA A 186 -23.00 -2.98 22.44
C ALA A 186 -24.31 -2.40 21.85
N GLU A 187 -24.37 -1.11 21.56
CA GLU A 187 -25.51 -0.46 20.93
C GLU A 187 -25.70 -0.85 19.45
N LEU A 188 -24.69 -1.49 18.85
CA LEU A 188 -24.78 -2.09 17.52
C LEU A 188 -25.35 -3.52 17.55
N ALA A 189 -25.69 -4.06 18.74
CA ALA A 189 -26.25 -5.40 18.87
C ALA A 189 -27.48 -5.59 17.98
N GLY A 190 -27.56 -6.71 17.28
CA GLY A 190 -28.64 -7.00 16.34
C GLY A 190 -28.59 -6.27 15.01
N GLN A 191 -27.68 -5.32 14.83
CA GLN A 191 -27.58 -4.54 13.60
C GLN A 191 -26.86 -5.29 12.48
N ARG A 192 -27.29 -5.00 11.24
CA ARG A 192 -26.63 -5.47 10.02
C ARG A 192 -25.60 -4.43 9.59
N LEU A 193 -24.33 -4.80 9.57
CA LEU A 193 -23.23 -3.88 9.30
C LEU A 193 -22.63 -4.08 7.91
N ILE A 194 -22.25 -2.98 7.27
CA ILE A 194 -21.36 -2.95 6.13
C ILE A 194 -19.98 -2.57 6.65
N ALA A 195 -18.97 -3.37 6.39
CA ALA A 195 -17.60 -3.15 6.83
C ALA A 195 -16.63 -3.15 5.66
N LEU A 196 -15.43 -2.63 5.90
CA LEU A 196 -14.32 -2.74 4.94
C LEU A 196 -13.80 -4.18 4.86
N GLY A 197 -13.05 -4.49 3.81
CA GLY A 197 -12.39 -5.77 3.63
C GLY A 197 -11.40 -6.08 4.75
N ALA A 198 -11.22 -7.36 5.09
CA ALA A 198 -10.40 -7.81 6.22
C ALA A 198 -8.91 -7.38 6.16
N HIS A 199 -8.43 -6.96 4.99
CA HIS A 199 -7.06 -6.44 4.82
C HIS A 199 -6.91 -4.98 5.29
N ASP A 200 -8.03 -4.25 5.42
CA ASP A 200 -8.00 -2.87 5.92
C ASP A 200 -7.72 -2.84 7.42
N PRO A 201 -6.78 -2.01 7.90
CA PRO A 201 -6.44 -1.92 9.32
C PRO A 201 -7.60 -1.52 10.23
N LEU A 202 -8.51 -0.66 9.73
CA LEU A 202 -9.70 -0.25 10.50
C LEU A 202 -10.74 -1.36 10.58
N ALA A 203 -10.90 -2.14 9.49
CA ALA A 203 -11.77 -3.32 9.52
C ALA A 203 -11.29 -4.34 10.55
N ARG A 204 -9.98 -4.62 10.62
CA ARG A 204 -9.41 -5.52 11.64
C ARG A 204 -9.64 -5.00 13.07
N ARG A 205 -9.53 -3.69 13.26
CA ARG A 205 -9.81 -3.08 14.56
C ARG A 205 -11.31 -3.21 14.93
N LEU A 206 -12.21 -3.00 13.98
CA LEU A 206 -13.65 -3.21 14.18
C LEU A 206 -13.94 -4.68 14.49
N ASP A 207 -13.39 -5.61 13.71
CA ASP A 207 -13.55 -7.06 13.95
C ASP A 207 -13.09 -7.46 15.38
N GLY A 208 -11.97 -6.89 15.84
CA GLY A 208 -11.48 -7.10 17.21
C GLY A 208 -12.44 -6.57 18.27
N LEU A 209 -12.99 -5.36 18.06
CA LEU A 209 -13.98 -4.78 18.97
C LEU A 209 -15.31 -5.57 19.00
N LEU A 210 -15.76 -6.04 17.85
CA LEU A 210 -16.96 -6.89 17.77
C LEU A 210 -16.74 -8.24 18.45
N ALA A 211 -15.56 -8.83 18.31
CA ALA A 211 -15.20 -10.09 18.95
C ALA A 211 -15.12 -9.97 20.48
N SER A 212 -14.54 -8.87 21.01
CA SER A 212 -14.47 -8.65 22.47
C SER A 212 -15.86 -8.52 23.11
N VAL A 213 -16.75 -7.76 22.47
CA VAL A 213 -18.14 -7.63 22.95
C VAL A 213 -18.91 -8.96 22.87
N ALA A 214 -18.69 -9.76 21.84
CA ALA A 214 -19.30 -11.08 21.72
C ALA A 214 -18.83 -12.05 22.83
N GLN A 215 -17.58 -11.93 23.28
CA GLN A 215 -17.05 -12.74 24.39
C GLN A 215 -17.59 -12.29 25.76
N GLU A 216 -17.74 -10.98 25.96
CA GLU A 216 -18.28 -10.42 27.21
C GLU A 216 -19.80 -10.67 27.34
N ALA A 217 -20.51 -10.78 26.22
CA ALA A 217 -21.97 -10.92 26.14
C ALA A 217 -22.50 -12.35 26.40
N SER A 218 -21.71 -13.24 27.00
CA SER A 218 -22.02 -14.71 27.13
C SER A 218 -23.36 -15.08 27.74
N SER A 219 -24.24 -14.17 28.20
CA SER A 219 -25.50 -14.54 28.79
C SER A 219 -26.70 -13.57 28.67
N THR A 220 -26.56 -12.33 28.17
CA THR A 220 -27.65 -11.34 28.30
C THR A 220 -27.97 -10.45 27.11
N LEU A 221 -27.19 -10.46 26.02
CA LEU A 221 -27.46 -9.57 24.88
C LEU A 221 -28.19 -10.32 23.73
N PRO A 222 -29.26 -9.71 23.16
CA PRO A 222 -29.89 -10.23 21.96
C PRO A 222 -28.96 -10.04 20.78
N SER A 223 -28.55 -11.13 20.15
CA SER A 223 -27.80 -11.22 18.89
C SER A 223 -26.63 -10.23 18.68
N SER A 224 -25.40 -10.74 18.52
CA SER A 224 -24.22 -9.96 18.17
C SER A 224 -24.41 -9.18 16.84
N PRO A 225 -23.77 -8.01 16.67
CA PRO A 225 -23.79 -7.28 15.39
C PRO A 225 -23.24 -8.16 14.27
N ARG A 226 -23.89 -8.15 13.11
CA ARG A 226 -23.53 -9.05 11.99
C ARG A 226 -23.01 -8.24 10.79
N ILE A 227 -21.78 -8.46 10.39
CA ILE A 227 -21.27 -7.95 9.12
C ILE A 227 -21.93 -8.76 7.98
N VAL A 228 -22.79 -8.10 7.21
CA VAL A 228 -23.52 -8.70 6.08
C VAL A 228 -22.86 -8.43 4.74
N THR A 229 -22.07 -7.36 4.65
CA THR A 229 -21.38 -6.97 3.41
C THR A 229 -19.99 -6.43 3.75
N ARG A 230 -19.00 -6.82 2.94
CA ARG A 230 -17.65 -6.22 2.97
C ARG A 230 -17.35 -5.54 1.66
N VAL A 231 -16.83 -4.32 1.74
CA VAL A 231 -16.48 -3.49 0.60
C VAL A 231 -15.01 -3.09 0.63
N GLN A 232 -14.48 -2.66 -0.50
CA GLN A 232 -13.06 -2.31 -0.61
C GLN A 232 -12.78 -0.83 -0.28
N THR A 233 -13.79 0.04 -0.35
CA THR A 233 -13.61 1.48 -0.19
C THR A 233 -14.74 2.10 0.63
N TYR A 234 -14.42 3.17 1.39
CA TYR A 234 -15.41 3.92 2.17
C TYR A 234 -16.53 4.53 1.32
N PRO A 235 -16.26 5.12 0.14
CA PRO A 235 -17.34 5.65 -0.69
C PRO A 235 -18.35 4.60 -1.13
N LEU A 236 -17.89 3.38 -1.42
CA LEU A 236 -18.78 2.28 -1.75
C LEU A 236 -19.63 1.87 -0.53
N ALA A 237 -19.05 1.85 0.67
CA ALA A 237 -19.80 1.62 1.91
C ALA A 237 -20.87 2.70 2.10
N ALA A 238 -20.51 3.97 1.97
CA ALA A 238 -21.44 5.09 2.11
C ALA A 238 -22.57 5.04 1.08
N ALA A 239 -22.26 4.73 -0.19
CA ALA A 239 -23.27 4.58 -1.24
C ALA A 239 -24.26 3.44 -0.96
N LEU A 240 -23.79 2.32 -0.43
CA LEU A 240 -24.65 1.20 -0.05
C LEU A 240 -25.55 1.56 1.14
N VAL A 241 -25.04 2.30 2.12
CA VAL A 241 -25.86 2.81 3.26
C VAL A 241 -26.93 3.77 2.79
N GLN A 242 -26.62 4.63 1.78
CA GLN A 242 -27.60 5.57 1.22
C GLN A 242 -28.69 4.87 0.38
N ALA A 243 -28.35 3.74 -0.23
CA ALA A 243 -29.28 2.98 -1.07
C ALA A 243 -30.27 2.10 -0.25
N GLY A 244 -30.07 1.93 1.06
CA GLY A 244 -30.90 1.12 1.96
C GLY A 244 -30.26 -0.20 2.26
#